data_a0e1887d5a43e65b758c156ce09441b1
#
_entry.id   a0e1887d5a43e65b758c156ce09441b1
#
_cell.length_a   1.000
_cell.length_b   1.000
_cell.length_c   1.000
_cell.angle_alpha   90.00
_cell.angle_beta   90.00
_cell.angle_gamma   90.00
#
_symmetry.space_group_name_H-M   'P 1'
#
loop_
_entity.id
_entity.type
_entity.pdbx_description
1 polymer ?
#
loop_
_entity_poly.entity_id
_entity_poly.type
_entity_poly.pdbx_seq_one_letter_code
_entity_poly.pdbx_strand_id
1 'polypeptide(L)'
;MKSDDALGAPSTPFSSRTRAQALKRFQEETFDLLIVGGGITGAAVARDAALRGLKVALVERRDFAFGTSSRSSKLIHGGLRYLEKFELGLVFEALKERALLLKTMPTLVRPLKFFFPVYTGDRTGKVLLGMGMWLYA
;
A
#
# COMPACT_ATOMS: atom_id res chain seq x y z
N MET A 1 24.42 19.34 -0.82
CA MET A 1 23.15 19.97 -0.41
C MET A 1 22.55 20.60 -1.67
N LYS A 2 21.82 19.81 -2.46
CA LYS A 2 21.06 20.26 -3.63
C LYS A 2 19.58 20.07 -3.33
N SER A 3 18.88 21.13 -3.48
CA SER A 3 17.52 21.49 -3.13
C SER A 3 16.44 20.45 -3.44
N ASP A 4 15.55 20.27 -2.46
CA ASP A 4 14.31 19.49 -2.45
C ASP A 4 13.17 20.07 -3.31
N ASP A 5 13.47 20.80 -4.37
CA ASP A 5 12.48 21.52 -5.19
C ASP A 5 11.96 20.75 -6.42
N ALA A 6 12.17 19.44 -6.48
CA ALA A 6 11.81 18.66 -7.68
C ALA A 6 10.38 18.04 -7.66
N LEU A 7 9.64 18.17 -6.59
CA LEU A 7 8.21 17.84 -6.55
C LEU A 7 7.45 19.15 -6.42
N GLY A 8 7.14 19.78 -7.54
CA GLY A 8 6.27 20.94 -7.56
C GLY A 8 5.01 20.67 -6.75
N ALA A 9 4.93 21.24 -5.55
CA ALA A 9 3.72 21.14 -4.74
C ALA A 9 2.56 21.59 -5.61
N PRO A 10 1.42 20.88 -5.64
CA PRO A 10 0.27 21.30 -6.39
C PRO A 10 -0.09 22.70 -5.89
N SER A 11 -0.08 23.67 -6.80
CA SER A 11 -0.38 25.09 -6.52
C SER A 11 -1.77 25.28 -5.90
N THR A 12 -2.58 24.22 -5.89
CA THR A 12 -3.94 24.19 -5.38
C THR A 12 -4.11 23.01 -4.43
N PRO A 13 -4.44 23.22 -3.14
CA PRO A 13 -4.66 22.14 -2.20
C PRO A 13 -5.84 21.26 -2.65
N PHE A 14 -5.70 19.95 -2.52
CA PHE A 14 -6.78 19.01 -2.80
C PHE A 14 -7.90 19.18 -1.75
N SER A 15 -9.05 19.66 -2.18
CA SER A 15 -10.20 19.90 -1.30
C SER A 15 -11.51 19.92 -2.08
N SER A 16 -12.65 19.80 -1.39
CA SER A 16 -13.97 19.97 -2.00
C SER A 16 -14.15 21.36 -2.64
N ARG A 17 -13.49 22.38 -2.09
CA ARG A 17 -13.53 23.76 -2.62
C ARG A 17 -12.81 23.90 -3.95
N THR A 18 -11.79 23.08 -4.21
CA THR A 18 -11.00 23.10 -5.45
C THR A 18 -11.49 22.08 -6.48
N ARG A 19 -12.58 21.38 -6.18
CA ARG A 19 -13.15 20.36 -7.08
C ARG A 19 -13.50 20.90 -8.48
N ALA A 20 -14.12 22.08 -8.54
CA ALA A 20 -14.48 22.70 -9.80
C ALA A 20 -13.26 23.00 -10.67
N GLN A 21 -12.17 23.47 -10.06
CA GLN A 21 -10.89 23.68 -10.75
C GLN A 21 -10.28 22.37 -11.23
N ALA A 22 -10.33 21.31 -10.42
CA ALA A 22 -9.85 20.01 -10.82
C ALA A 22 -10.63 19.46 -12.04
N LEU A 23 -11.95 19.59 -12.06
CA LEU A 23 -12.78 19.18 -13.20
C LEU A 23 -12.47 20.00 -14.46
N LYS A 24 -12.22 21.30 -14.33
CA LYS A 24 -11.80 22.15 -15.45
C LYS A 24 -10.47 21.67 -16.03
N ARG A 25 -9.50 21.34 -15.18
CA ARG A 25 -8.21 20.78 -15.61
C ARG A 25 -8.37 19.49 -16.41
N PHE A 26 -9.31 18.61 -16.06
CA PHE A 26 -9.61 17.40 -16.81
C PHE A 26 -10.09 17.68 -18.24
N GLN A 27 -10.72 18.84 -18.48
CA GLN A 27 -11.19 19.24 -19.79
C GLN A 27 -10.11 19.95 -20.62
N GLU A 28 -9.22 20.66 -19.98
CA GLU A 28 -8.25 21.56 -20.63
C GLU A 28 -6.83 20.97 -20.72
N GLU A 29 -6.49 19.99 -19.88
CA GLU A 29 -5.15 19.45 -19.80
C GLU A 29 -5.07 18.02 -20.33
N THR A 30 -3.95 17.68 -20.93
CA THR A 30 -3.62 16.29 -21.27
C THR A 30 -2.88 15.65 -20.12
N PHE A 31 -3.27 14.43 -19.78
CA PHE A 31 -2.64 13.61 -18.75
C PHE A 31 -2.00 12.38 -19.39
N ASP A 32 -0.84 11.96 -18.88
CA ASP A 32 -0.14 10.76 -19.36
C ASP A 32 -0.82 9.49 -18.85
N LEU A 33 -1.45 9.55 -17.69
CA LEU A 33 -2.10 8.40 -17.04
C LEU A 33 -3.39 8.82 -16.34
N LEU A 34 -4.49 8.11 -16.65
CA LEU A 34 -5.74 8.18 -15.91
C LEU A 34 -5.92 6.92 -15.06
N ILE A 35 -6.08 7.11 -13.75
CA ILE A 35 -6.31 6.05 -12.79
C ILE A 35 -7.76 6.09 -12.33
N VAL A 36 -8.46 4.96 -12.46
CA VAL A 36 -9.85 4.82 -12.02
C VAL A 36 -9.88 4.00 -10.74
N GLY A 37 -10.21 4.67 -9.64
CA GLY A 37 -10.29 4.09 -8.30
C GLY A 37 -9.19 4.57 -7.36
N GLY A 38 -9.59 5.14 -6.22
CA GLY A 38 -8.73 5.71 -5.18
C GLY A 38 -8.51 4.78 -3.98
N GLY A 39 -8.46 3.46 -4.20
CA GLY A 39 -8.02 2.50 -3.20
C GLY A 39 -6.51 2.44 -3.09
N ILE A 40 -5.98 1.50 -2.28
CA ILE A 40 -4.53 1.36 -2.06
C ILE A 40 -3.76 1.13 -3.36
N THR A 41 -4.30 0.33 -4.28
CA THR A 41 -3.68 0.07 -5.58
C THR A 41 -3.61 1.33 -6.44
N GLY A 42 -4.72 2.07 -6.57
CA GLY A 42 -4.74 3.32 -7.34
C GLY A 42 -3.82 4.38 -6.76
N ALA A 43 -3.76 4.49 -5.43
CA ALA A 43 -2.84 5.39 -4.73
C ALA A 43 -1.37 5.02 -4.98
N ALA A 44 -1.03 3.71 -4.95
CA ALA A 44 0.32 3.24 -5.22
C ALA A 44 0.74 3.52 -6.67
N VAL A 45 -0.13 3.23 -7.64
CA VAL A 45 0.12 3.53 -9.06
C VAL A 45 0.27 5.03 -9.30
N ALA A 46 -0.60 5.85 -8.69
CA ALA A 46 -0.51 7.30 -8.82
C ALA A 46 0.82 7.84 -8.28
N ARG A 47 1.25 7.34 -7.12
CA ARG A 47 2.52 7.72 -6.52
C ARG A 47 3.71 7.31 -7.38
N ASP A 48 3.76 6.08 -7.85
CA ASP A 48 4.87 5.58 -8.67
C ASP A 48 4.96 6.34 -10.00
N ALA A 49 3.84 6.55 -10.68
CA ALA A 49 3.78 7.30 -11.92
C ALA A 49 4.24 8.77 -11.73
N ALA A 50 3.77 9.42 -10.66
CA ALA A 50 4.18 10.79 -10.35
C ALA A 50 5.69 10.89 -10.04
N LEU A 51 6.26 9.90 -9.33
CA LEU A 51 7.71 9.83 -9.06
C LEU A 51 8.54 9.63 -10.34
N ARG A 52 7.94 9.08 -11.38
CA ARG A 52 8.53 8.95 -12.73
C ARG A 52 8.36 10.19 -13.58
N GLY A 53 7.75 11.26 -13.05
CA GLY A 53 7.51 12.50 -13.75
C GLY A 53 6.28 12.51 -14.65
N LEU A 54 5.44 11.49 -14.60
CA LEU A 54 4.21 11.44 -15.38
C LEU A 54 3.14 12.35 -14.78
N LYS A 55 2.38 13.01 -15.65
CA LYS A 55 1.22 13.80 -15.27
C LYS A 55 0.02 12.89 -15.08
N VAL A 56 -0.35 12.69 -13.83
CA VAL A 56 -1.34 11.69 -13.42
C VAL A 56 -2.67 12.34 -13.09
N ALA A 57 -3.75 11.75 -13.55
CA ALA A 57 -5.12 12.01 -13.12
C ALA A 57 -5.68 10.80 -12.38
N LEU A 58 -6.34 11.02 -11.24
CA LEU A 58 -7.02 9.96 -10.49
C LEU A 58 -8.46 10.35 -10.24
N VAL A 59 -9.38 9.43 -10.53
CA VAL A 59 -10.81 9.60 -10.26
C VAL A 59 -11.29 8.51 -9.32
N GLU A 60 -12.11 8.90 -8.33
CA GLU A 60 -12.75 8.00 -7.38
C GLU A 60 -14.26 8.30 -7.35
N ARG A 61 -15.06 7.22 -7.38
CA ARG A 61 -16.52 7.34 -7.44
C ARG A 61 -17.14 7.82 -6.14
N ARG A 62 -16.55 7.48 -5.00
CA ARG A 62 -17.08 7.81 -3.66
C ARG A 62 -16.05 8.58 -2.85
N ASP A 63 -15.30 7.89 -2.03
CA ASP A 63 -14.23 8.45 -1.22
C ASP A 63 -12.98 7.56 -1.33
N PHE A 64 -11.81 8.13 -1.05
CA PHE A 64 -10.56 7.37 -1.05
C PHE A 64 -10.64 6.20 -0.10
N ALA A 65 -10.11 5.07 -0.53
CA ALA A 65 -10.11 3.82 0.21
C ALA A 65 -11.51 3.28 0.60
N PHE A 66 -12.60 3.80 0.05
CA PHE A 66 -13.97 3.41 0.42
C PHE A 66 -14.26 1.91 0.23
N GLY A 67 -13.65 1.28 -0.75
CA GLY A 67 -13.84 -0.15 -1.08
C GLY A 67 -13.04 -1.08 -0.16
N THR A 68 -12.40 -2.06 -0.75
CA THR A 68 -11.63 -3.11 -0.06
C THR A 68 -10.56 -2.57 0.88
N SER A 69 -9.91 -1.46 0.54
CA SER A 69 -8.83 -0.87 1.35
C SER A 69 -9.25 -0.50 2.77
N SER A 70 -10.52 -0.11 2.99
CA SER A 70 -11.05 0.17 4.33
C SER A 70 -11.79 -1.02 4.96
N ARG A 71 -12.09 -2.06 4.19
CA ARG A 71 -12.89 -3.22 4.61
C ARG A 71 -12.08 -4.50 4.73
N SER A 72 -10.78 -4.39 4.77
CA SER A 72 -9.84 -5.45 5.06
C SER A 72 -9.55 -5.53 6.57
N SER A 73 -8.84 -6.55 7.00
CA SER A 73 -8.31 -6.66 8.38
C SER A 73 -7.30 -5.57 8.72
N LYS A 74 -6.86 -4.78 7.74
CA LYS A 74 -5.81 -3.75 7.84
C LYS A 74 -4.46 -4.29 8.32
N LEU A 75 -4.26 -5.58 8.19
CA LEU A 75 -3.01 -6.24 8.49
C LEU A 75 -2.11 -6.25 7.26
N ILE A 76 -0.89 -5.77 7.42
CA ILE A 76 0.15 -5.86 6.41
C ILE A 76 1.00 -7.07 6.76
N HIS A 77 0.87 -8.13 5.99
CA HIS A 77 1.51 -9.41 6.28
C HIS A 77 1.98 -10.11 4.99
N GLY A 78 2.99 -10.94 5.10
CA GLY A 78 3.54 -11.69 3.97
C GLY A 78 2.82 -13.01 3.64
N GLY A 79 1.67 -13.25 4.28
CA GLY A 79 0.88 -14.45 4.04
C GLY A 79 1.57 -15.74 4.48
N LEU A 80 1.45 -16.12 5.74
CA LEU A 80 1.96 -17.43 6.26
C LEU A 80 1.51 -18.62 5.40
N ARG A 81 0.37 -18.51 4.73
CA ARG A 81 -0.14 -19.53 3.79
C ARG A 81 0.78 -19.74 2.58
N TYR A 82 1.51 -18.73 2.15
CA TYR A 82 2.49 -18.87 1.06
C TYR A 82 3.73 -19.64 1.50
N LEU A 83 4.08 -19.54 2.78
CA LEU A 83 5.16 -20.33 3.37
C LEU A 83 4.79 -21.83 3.39
N GLU A 84 3.54 -22.17 3.71
CA GLU A 84 3.04 -23.56 3.64
C GLU A 84 3.07 -24.13 2.22
N LYS A 85 2.96 -23.29 1.20
CA LYS A 85 2.99 -23.68 -0.21
C LYS A 85 4.37 -23.59 -0.85
N PHE A 86 5.40 -23.25 -0.06
CA PHE A 86 6.78 -23.04 -0.53
C PHE A 86 6.91 -21.94 -1.60
N GLU A 87 5.97 -21.00 -1.66
CA GLU A 87 6.01 -19.83 -2.54
C GLU A 87 6.96 -18.76 -1.97
N LEU A 88 8.23 -19.11 -1.78
CA LEU A 88 9.23 -18.29 -1.09
C LEU A 88 9.42 -16.91 -1.76
N GLY A 89 9.31 -16.84 -3.09
CA GLY A 89 9.42 -15.58 -3.83
C GLY A 89 8.42 -14.54 -3.36
N LEU A 90 7.14 -14.93 -3.21
CA LEU A 90 6.08 -14.05 -2.71
C LEU A 90 6.27 -13.66 -1.24
N VAL A 91 6.80 -14.57 -0.43
CA VAL A 91 7.14 -14.27 0.98
C VAL A 91 8.21 -13.18 1.05
N PHE A 92 9.30 -13.31 0.31
CA PHE A 92 10.38 -12.32 0.30
C PHE A 92 9.94 -10.97 -0.25
N GLU A 93 9.13 -10.94 -1.30
CA GLU A 93 8.55 -9.72 -1.84
C GLU A 93 7.70 -9.01 -0.79
N ALA A 94 6.77 -9.73 -0.15
CA ALA A 94 5.91 -9.18 0.88
C ALA A 94 6.70 -8.68 2.11
N LEU A 95 7.78 -9.34 2.50
CA LEU A 95 8.67 -8.89 3.59
C LEU A 95 9.40 -7.59 3.23
N LYS A 96 9.86 -7.45 1.98
CA LYS A 96 10.46 -6.19 1.49
C LYS A 96 9.46 -5.04 1.51
N GLU A 97 8.24 -5.27 1.02
CA GLU A 97 7.17 -4.26 1.05
C GLU A 97 6.79 -3.88 2.48
N ARG A 98 6.69 -4.85 3.39
CA ARG A 98 6.47 -4.59 4.82
C ARG A 98 7.56 -3.70 5.41
N ALA A 99 8.83 -4.02 5.16
CA ALA A 99 9.96 -3.25 5.65
C ALA A 99 9.95 -1.81 5.08
N LEU A 100 9.61 -1.65 3.80
CA LEU A 100 9.47 -0.36 3.17
C LEU A 100 8.36 0.47 3.81
N LEU A 101 7.19 -0.12 4.07
CA LEU A 101 6.06 0.55 4.70
C LEU A 101 6.35 0.96 6.15
N LEU A 102 7.03 0.11 6.92
CA LEU A 102 7.49 0.46 8.28
C LEU A 102 8.44 1.67 8.27
N LYS A 103 9.31 1.74 7.26
CA LYS A 103 10.25 2.85 7.11
C LYS A 103 9.58 4.14 6.62
N THR A 104 8.67 4.03 5.66
CA THR A 104 8.07 5.21 5.00
C THR A 104 6.83 5.74 5.71
N MET A 105 6.14 4.92 6.49
CA MET A 105 4.89 5.26 7.18
C MET A 105 4.89 4.83 8.66
N PRO A 106 5.89 5.20 9.47
CA PRO A 106 6.05 4.70 10.85
C PRO A 106 4.91 5.12 11.79
N THR A 107 4.17 6.17 11.43
CA THR A 107 3.01 6.64 12.21
C THR A 107 1.75 5.81 11.94
N LEU A 108 1.64 5.20 10.75
CA LEU A 108 0.47 4.44 10.32
C LEU A 108 0.69 2.93 10.44
N VAL A 109 1.89 2.46 10.16
CA VAL A 109 2.25 1.04 10.17
C VAL A 109 3.06 0.73 11.41
N ARG A 110 2.54 -0.16 12.26
CA ARG A 110 3.18 -0.55 13.53
C ARG A 110 3.21 -2.06 13.66
N PRO A 111 4.27 -2.64 14.26
CA PRO A 111 4.29 -4.06 14.58
C PRO A 111 3.14 -4.44 15.50
N LEU A 112 2.43 -5.50 15.18
CA LEU A 112 1.34 -6.04 15.99
C LEU A 112 1.73 -7.42 16.51
N LYS A 113 1.64 -7.62 17.82
CA LYS A 113 1.88 -8.92 18.46
C LYS A 113 0.65 -9.80 18.31
N PHE A 114 0.84 -11.05 17.89
CA PHE A 114 -0.21 -12.05 17.78
C PHE A 114 0.00 -13.18 18.77
N PHE A 115 -1.10 -13.67 19.33
CA PHE A 115 -1.14 -14.97 19.97
C PHE A 115 -1.54 -16.02 18.95
N PHE A 116 -0.71 -17.02 18.78
CA PHE A 116 -0.99 -18.14 17.89
C PHE A 116 -1.22 -19.40 18.74
N PRO A 117 -2.47 -19.82 18.99
CA PRO A 117 -2.73 -21.03 19.76
C PRO A 117 -2.33 -22.25 18.91
N VAL A 118 -1.60 -23.19 19.51
CA VAL A 118 -1.26 -24.46 18.90
C VAL A 118 -1.83 -25.56 19.77
N TYR A 119 -2.74 -26.33 19.20
CA TYR A 119 -3.42 -27.43 19.90
C TYR A 119 -2.70 -28.75 19.67
N THR A 120 -2.92 -29.69 20.59
CA THR A 120 -2.44 -31.06 20.43
C THR A 120 -3.17 -31.71 19.25
N GLY A 121 -2.44 -32.17 18.23
CA GLY A 121 -3.04 -32.76 17.01
C GLY A 121 -3.08 -31.82 15.81
N ASP A 122 -2.65 -30.57 15.95
CA ASP A 122 -2.50 -29.66 14.80
C ASP A 122 -1.47 -30.21 13.82
N ARG A 123 -1.75 -30.05 12.52
CA ARG A 123 -0.85 -30.48 11.43
C ARG A 123 0.55 -29.84 11.53
N THR A 124 0.60 -28.60 12.03
CA THR A 124 1.83 -27.83 12.19
C THR A 124 2.21 -27.83 13.66
N GLY A 125 3.18 -28.66 14.04
CA GLY A 125 3.70 -28.69 15.41
C GLY A 125 4.39 -27.37 15.81
N LYS A 126 4.52 -27.13 17.13
CA LYS A 126 5.12 -25.89 17.70
C LYS A 126 6.50 -25.57 17.11
N VAL A 127 7.33 -26.58 16.85
CA VAL A 127 8.70 -26.40 16.33
C VAL A 127 8.66 -25.89 14.89
N LEU A 128 7.86 -26.51 14.03
CA LEU A 128 7.76 -26.11 12.62
C LEU A 128 7.13 -24.70 12.50
N LEU A 129 6.10 -24.43 13.28
CA LEU A 129 5.50 -23.11 13.36
C LEU A 129 6.52 -22.06 13.86
N GLY A 130 7.28 -22.38 14.90
CA GLY A 130 8.32 -21.50 15.44
C GLY A 130 9.42 -21.17 14.43
N MET A 131 9.90 -22.17 13.67
CA MET A 131 10.86 -21.95 12.57
C MET A 131 10.26 -21.06 11.47
N GLY A 132 9.03 -21.32 11.08
CA GLY A 132 8.33 -20.49 10.08
C GLY A 132 8.16 -19.05 10.54
N MET A 133 7.79 -18.84 11.79
CA MET A 133 7.67 -17.49 12.38
C MET A 133 9.01 -16.78 12.50
N TRP A 134 10.08 -17.49 12.83
CA TRP A 134 11.43 -16.93 12.86
C TRP A 134 11.92 -16.50 11.47
N LEU A 135 11.67 -17.32 10.45
CA LEU A 135 11.99 -16.97 9.06
C LEU A 135 11.20 -15.75 8.57
N TYR A 136 10.00 -15.57 9.14
CA TYR A 136 9.08 -14.50 8.79
C TYR A 136 9.35 -13.18 9.56
N ALA A 137 10.04 -13.22 10.69
CA ALA A 137 10.30 -12.06 11.54
C ALA A 137 11.36 -11.14 10.96
#